data_bbbc84f353b202f93b2f113965cc5d45
#
_entry.id   bbbc84f353b202f93b2f113965cc5d45
#
_cell.length_a   1.000
_cell.length_b   1.000
_cell.length_c   1.000
_cell.angle_alpha   90.00
_cell.angle_beta   90.00
_cell.angle_gamma   90.00
#
_symmetry.space_group_name_H-M   'P 1'
#
loop_
_entity.id
_entity.type
_entity.pdbx_description
1 polymer ?
#
loop_
_entity_poly.entity_id
_entity_poly.type
_entity_poly.pdbx_seq_one_letter_code
_entity_poly.pdbx_strand_id
1 'polypeptide(L)'
;MTLAKPLGRKPREVADALVAALDLAAAGVAEASVAGPGFINFRLDTGDLAAGLARILEAGDGWGRADAPVGRTVVVEFVSANPTGPLHVGHGRQAALGDAISALLTAQGWEVTREFYYNDAGVQIANLARSVQARLRERAGLPLEIPEGGYHGAYIREIAERYAAERPTDARGDDLEQVRTVAVRELRHEQDLDLRAFGVRFDVYYLESSLYTDGRVERTVANLIAAGHAFEDDGALYLRTTAFGDDKDRVMRKRDGTFTYFVPDVAYHVTKFERGFTRAINVQGADHHGTTARVRAGLQALGVGIPVGYPEYVLHQMVTVMRGGEEVKISKRAGSYVTVRDLIDEVGRDAVRYFFLMRKGDSQLVFDVDLARSQSEENPVYYIQMAHARLCGIFRVGDIDASRVTGDGVSWAVLDTPEERELVKALLDWPTLVAGAAEALEPHRIANWLLETARLVHTWYHKHHVLGEAPAVMNARLALAKAARITLANGLALLGISAPERM
;
A
#
# COMPACT_ATOMS: atom_id res chain seq x y z
N MET A 1 -17.59 -27.38 -12.83
CA MET A 1 -17.60 -28.60 -12.01
C MET A 1 -18.62 -28.56 -10.86
N THR A 2 -18.92 -27.39 -10.33
CA THR A 2 -19.85 -27.22 -9.18
C THR A 2 -21.27 -27.72 -9.44
N LEU A 3 -21.77 -27.63 -10.67
CA LEU A 3 -23.12 -28.08 -11.03
C LEU A 3 -23.25 -29.58 -11.35
N ALA A 4 -22.15 -30.24 -11.67
CA ALA A 4 -22.16 -31.64 -12.11
C ALA A 4 -22.64 -32.60 -11.02
N LYS A 5 -22.18 -32.40 -9.79
CA LYS A 5 -22.54 -33.24 -8.62
C LYS A 5 -24.02 -33.09 -8.23
N PRO A 6 -24.56 -31.86 -8.06
CA PRO A 6 -25.99 -31.67 -7.76
C PRO A 6 -26.92 -32.23 -8.86
N LEU A 7 -26.51 -32.16 -10.14
CA LEU A 7 -27.32 -32.62 -11.27
C LEU A 7 -27.14 -34.12 -11.59
N GLY A 8 -26.22 -34.81 -10.92
CA GLY A 8 -25.94 -36.22 -11.18
C GLY A 8 -25.43 -36.50 -12.61
N ARG A 9 -24.87 -35.50 -13.29
CA ARG A 9 -24.42 -35.57 -14.69
C ARG A 9 -22.90 -35.36 -14.78
N LYS A 10 -22.31 -35.85 -15.88
CA LYS A 10 -20.88 -35.60 -16.13
C LYS A 10 -20.64 -34.12 -16.42
N PRO A 11 -19.51 -33.51 -15.97
CA PRO A 11 -19.23 -32.10 -16.18
C PRO A 11 -19.31 -31.67 -17.65
N ARG A 12 -18.87 -32.50 -18.59
CA ARG A 12 -18.95 -32.23 -20.03
C ARG A 12 -20.38 -32.17 -20.55
N GLU A 13 -21.24 -33.10 -20.11
CA GLU A 13 -22.68 -33.11 -20.49
C GLU A 13 -23.41 -31.88 -19.94
N VAL A 14 -23.02 -31.38 -18.78
CA VAL A 14 -23.56 -30.12 -18.21
C VAL A 14 -23.08 -28.94 -19.02
N ALA A 15 -21.79 -28.90 -19.41
CA ALA A 15 -21.23 -27.85 -20.24
C ALA A 15 -21.88 -27.80 -21.64
N ASP A 16 -22.06 -28.96 -22.29
CA ASP A 16 -22.74 -29.06 -23.61
C ASP A 16 -24.18 -28.54 -23.52
N ALA A 17 -24.92 -28.92 -22.46
CA ALA A 17 -26.30 -28.45 -22.26
C ALA A 17 -26.36 -26.94 -21.96
N LEU A 18 -25.40 -26.37 -21.23
CA LEU A 18 -25.29 -24.94 -20.99
C LEU A 18 -25.03 -24.18 -22.29
N VAL A 19 -24.05 -24.62 -23.10
CA VAL A 19 -23.73 -23.97 -24.38
C VAL A 19 -24.92 -24.02 -25.32
N ALA A 20 -25.66 -25.13 -25.35
CA ALA A 20 -26.86 -25.26 -26.20
C ALA A 20 -28.02 -24.36 -25.74
N ALA A 21 -28.06 -23.94 -24.50
CA ALA A 21 -29.11 -23.09 -23.93
C ALA A 21 -28.73 -21.60 -23.93
N LEU A 22 -27.48 -21.23 -24.24
CA LEU A 22 -27.02 -19.84 -24.26
C LEU A 22 -27.44 -19.13 -25.56
N ASP A 23 -28.00 -17.93 -25.41
CA ASP A 23 -28.14 -16.97 -26.51
C ASP A 23 -26.80 -16.25 -26.70
N LEU A 24 -25.94 -16.79 -27.55
CA LEU A 24 -24.60 -16.27 -27.80
C LEU A 24 -24.64 -14.84 -28.36
N ALA A 25 -25.62 -14.53 -29.23
CA ALA A 25 -25.74 -13.21 -29.82
C ALA A 25 -26.10 -12.14 -28.77
N ALA A 26 -27.07 -12.44 -27.89
CA ALA A 26 -27.42 -11.54 -26.79
C ALA A 26 -26.26 -11.32 -25.79
N ALA A 27 -25.35 -12.28 -25.72
CA ALA A 27 -24.16 -12.23 -24.85
C ALA A 27 -22.91 -11.61 -25.55
N GLY A 28 -23.02 -11.16 -26.81
CA GLY A 28 -21.86 -10.66 -27.58
C GLY A 28 -20.76 -11.73 -27.83
N VAL A 29 -21.17 -12.99 -27.87
CA VAL A 29 -20.27 -14.14 -28.06
C VAL A 29 -20.39 -14.67 -29.48
N ALA A 30 -19.28 -14.63 -30.23
CA ALA A 30 -19.23 -15.16 -31.60
C ALA A 30 -19.30 -16.70 -31.64
N GLU A 31 -18.70 -17.37 -30.67
CA GLU A 31 -18.65 -18.84 -30.63
C GLU A 31 -18.45 -19.34 -29.19
N ALA A 32 -19.11 -20.44 -28.84
CA ALA A 32 -18.84 -21.17 -27.61
C ALA A 32 -18.50 -22.63 -27.92
N SER A 33 -17.45 -23.16 -27.34
CA SER A 33 -17.01 -24.53 -27.54
C SER A 33 -16.67 -25.21 -26.21
N VAL A 34 -16.99 -26.53 -26.10
CA VAL A 34 -16.67 -27.32 -24.91
C VAL A 34 -15.36 -28.04 -25.09
N ALA A 35 -14.41 -27.78 -24.19
CA ALA A 35 -13.08 -28.40 -24.20
C ALA A 35 -12.83 -29.26 -22.95
N GLY A 36 -12.01 -30.30 -23.09
CA GLY A 36 -11.58 -31.17 -22.00
C GLY A 36 -12.74 -31.77 -21.20
N PRO A 37 -12.66 -31.78 -19.86
CA PRO A 37 -13.65 -32.40 -18.99
C PRO A 37 -14.93 -31.54 -18.74
N GLY A 38 -15.12 -30.43 -19.48
CA GLY A 38 -16.28 -29.56 -19.32
C GLY A 38 -15.93 -28.09 -19.12
N PHE A 39 -14.81 -27.62 -19.67
CA PHE A 39 -14.52 -26.19 -19.83
C PHE A 39 -15.32 -25.64 -21.02
N ILE A 40 -15.88 -24.46 -20.84
CA ILE A 40 -16.56 -23.74 -21.93
C ILE A 40 -15.65 -22.59 -22.35
N ASN A 41 -15.19 -22.61 -23.60
CA ASN A 41 -14.40 -21.54 -24.19
C ASN A 41 -15.37 -20.63 -24.99
N PHE A 42 -15.32 -19.36 -24.71
CA PHE A 42 -16.06 -18.34 -25.45
C PHE A 42 -15.10 -17.57 -26.36
N ARG A 43 -15.51 -17.34 -27.59
CA ARG A 43 -14.85 -16.43 -28.51
C ARG A 43 -15.75 -15.21 -28.70
N LEU A 44 -15.27 -14.06 -28.28
CA LEU A 44 -16.01 -12.81 -28.45
C LEU A 44 -15.87 -12.32 -29.89
N ASP A 45 -16.85 -11.55 -30.37
CA ASP A 45 -16.71 -10.80 -31.63
C ASP A 45 -15.61 -9.75 -31.46
N THR A 46 -14.69 -9.67 -32.41
CA THR A 46 -13.53 -8.76 -32.31
C THR A 46 -13.93 -7.29 -32.49
N GLY A 47 -14.98 -7.02 -33.28
CA GLY A 47 -15.51 -5.67 -33.42
C GLY A 47 -16.18 -5.18 -32.16
N ASP A 48 -16.99 -6.02 -31.51
CA ASP A 48 -17.65 -5.72 -30.24
C ASP A 48 -16.63 -5.57 -29.08
N LEU A 49 -15.61 -6.42 -29.08
CA LEU A 49 -14.54 -6.29 -28.09
C LEU A 49 -13.83 -4.93 -28.23
N ALA A 50 -13.39 -4.59 -29.45
CA ALA A 50 -12.69 -3.32 -29.68
C ALA A 50 -13.59 -2.10 -29.44
N ALA A 51 -14.90 -2.19 -29.67
CA ALA A 51 -15.88 -1.13 -29.35
C ALA A 51 -15.89 -0.78 -27.84
N GLY A 52 -15.47 -1.72 -26.99
CA GLY A 52 -15.27 -1.47 -25.55
C GLY A 52 -14.25 -0.37 -25.25
N LEU A 53 -13.30 -0.07 -26.16
CA LEU A 53 -12.34 1.02 -26.04
C LEU A 53 -13.03 2.39 -25.94
N ALA A 54 -14.20 2.59 -26.56
CA ALA A 54 -14.95 3.84 -26.46
C ALA A 54 -15.26 4.20 -25.00
N ARG A 55 -15.57 3.21 -24.16
CA ARG A 55 -15.81 3.42 -22.71
C ARG A 55 -14.55 3.91 -21.97
N ILE A 56 -13.37 3.44 -22.38
CA ILE A 56 -12.09 3.91 -21.81
C ILE A 56 -11.87 5.38 -22.16
N LEU A 57 -12.12 5.74 -23.42
CA LEU A 57 -11.95 7.10 -23.92
C LEU A 57 -12.91 8.08 -23.27
N GLU A 58 -14.14 7.65 -22.99
CA GLU A 58 -15.17 8.42 -22.29
C GLU A 58 -14.87 8.57 -20.80
N ALA A 59 -14.52 7.46 -20.11
CA ALA A 59 -14.25 7.45 -18.69
C ALA A 59 -12.93 8.17 -18.32
N GLY A 60 -11.92 8.15 -19.21
CA GLY A 60 -10.63 8.79 -18.96
C GLY A 60 -9.99 8.33 -17.64
N ASP A 61 -9.68 9.28 -16.77
CA ASP A 61 -9.08 9.02 -15.45
C ASP A 61 -10.02 8.24 -14.51
N GLY A 62 -11.31 8.17 -14.83
CA GLY A 62 -12.31 7.36 -14.13
C GLY A 62 -12.30 5.88 -14.50
N TRP A 63 -11.61 5.47 -15.57
CA TRP A 63 -11.59 4.06 -15.99
C TRP A 63 -10.97 3.15 -14.91
N GLY A 64 -11.76 2.17 -14.46
CA GLY A 64 -11.38 1.28 -13.36
C GLY A 64 -11.81 1.76 -11.98
N ARG A 65 -12.44 2.92 -11.87
CA ARG A 65 -13.04 3.42 -10.62
C ARG A 65 -14.50 2.98 -10.51
N ALA A 66 -15.01 2.91 -9.29
CA ALA A 66 -16.43 2.71 -9.05
C ALA A 66 -17.23 3.95 -9.51
N ASP A 67 -18.41 3.71 -10.09
CA ASP A 67 -19.27 4.78 -10.60
C ASP A 67 -19.86 5.67 -9.50
N ALA A 68 -19.95 5.15 -8.27
CA ALA A 68 -20.50 5.86 -7.12
C ALA A 68 -19.79 5.46 -5.81
N PRO A 69 -19.78 6.37 -4.81
CA PRO A 69 -19.32 6.03 -3.47
C PRO A 69 -20.13 4.87 -2.88
N VAL A 70 -19.45 3.93 -2.20
CA VAL A 70 -20.14 2.81 -1.51
C VAL A 70 -20.78 3.22 -0.18
N GLY A 71 -20.62 4.48 0.24
CA GLY A 71 -21.15 5.01 1.50
C GLY A 71 -20.56 4.35 2.74
N ARG A 72 -19.33 3.82 2.63
CA ARG A 72 -18.64 3.13 3.73
C ARG A 72 -17.29 3.78 3.99
N THR A 73 -16.97 3.94 5.28
CA THR A 73 -15.70 4.47 5.75
C THR A 73 -14.74 3.34 6.13
N VAL A 74 -13.46 3.56 5.90
CA VAL A 74 -12.38 2.66 6.32
C VAL A 74 -11.19 3.46 6.82
N VAL A 75 -10.57 3.01 7.91
CA VAL A 75 -9.27 3.54 8.34
C VAL A 75 -8.17 2.57 7.95
N VAL A 76 -7.13 3.10 7.30
CA VAL A 76 -5.92 2.36 6.94
C VAL A 76 -4.78 2.93 7.78
N GLU A 77 -4.30 2.14 8.72
CA GLU A 77 -3.13 2.47 9.55
C GLU A 77 -1.88 1.83 8.95
N PHE A 78 -0.84 2.62 8.77
CA PHE A 78 0.42 2.13 8.24
C PHE A 78 1.61 3.02 8.64
N VAL A 79 2.82 2.50 8.50
CA VAL A 79 4.09 3.04 9.00
C VAL A 79 4.16 2.99 10.52
N SER A 80 3.41 3.82 11.23
CA SER A 80 3.28 3.83 12.71
C SER A 80 4.62 3.67 13.42
N ALA A 81 5.65 4.41 12.93
CA ALA A 81 7.01 4.33 13.43
C ALA A 81 7.20 5.23 14.66
N ASN A 82 7.93 4.73 15.66
CA ASN A 82 8.29 5.53 16.81
C ASN A 82 9.19 6.70 16.40
N PRO A 83 9.02 7.89 16.98
CA PRO A 83 9.83 9.07 16.65
C PRO A 83 11.22 8.98 17.34
N THR A 84 11.98 7.93 17.02
CA THR A 84 13.29 7.64 17.60
C THR A 84 14.44 7.64 16.60
N GLY A 85 14.11 7.83 15.32
CA GLY A 85 15.08 7.93 14.22
C GLY A 85 14.43 8.08 12.86
N PRO A 86 15.25 8.21 11.79
CA PRO A 86 14.80 8.23 10.41
C PRO A 86 14.04 6.94 10.03
N LEU A 87 13.17 7.03 9.03
CA LEU A 87 12.41 5.89 8.55
C LEU A 87 13.32 4.90 7.79
N HIS A 88 13.38 3.64 8.24
CA HIS A 88 14.10 2.59 7.53
C HIS A 88 13.30 2.00 6.36
N VAL A 89 13.94 1.21 5.50
CA VAL A 89 13.34 0.60 4.30
C VAL A 89 12.08 -0.22 4.58
N GLY A 90 11.97 -0.85 5.77
CA GLY A 90 10.76 -1.56 6.18
C GLY A 90 9.57 -0.62 6.34
N HIS A 91 9.78 0.56 6.96
CA HIS A 91 8.75 1.61 7.03
C HIS A 91 8.39 2.13 5.62
N GLY A 92 9.37 2.22 4.72
CA GLY A 92 9.12 2.57 3.32
C GLY A 92 8.21 1.57 2.62
N ARG A 93 8.42 0.26 2.85
CA ARG A 93 7.53 -0.77 2.30
C ARG A 93 6.12 -0.67 2.86
N GLN A 94 5.98 -0.42 4.17
CA GLN A 94 4.67 -0.16 4.79
C GLN A 94 3.99 1.07 4.18
N ALA A 95 4.73 2.15 4.00
CA ALA A 95 4.24 3.38 3.42
C ALA A 95 3.72 3.17 1.99
N ALA A 96 4.49 2.48 1.13
CA ALA A 96 4.07 2.15 -0.22
C ALA A 96 2.81 1.27 -0.24
N LEU A 97 2.79 0.19 0.57
CA LEU A 97 1.65 -0.72 0.66
C LEU A 97 0.39 -0.03 1.18
N GLY A 98 0.48 0.69 2.30
CA GLY A 98 -0.65 1.36 2.92
C GLY A 98 -1.25 2.45 2.03
N ASP A 99 -0.40 3.24 1.37
CA ASP A 99 -0.85 4.28 0.44
C ASP A 99 -1.51 3.69 -0.82
N ALA A 100 -0.93 2.64 -1.42
CA ALA A 100 -1.50 1.98 -2.58
C ALA A 100 -2.82 1.25 -2.25
N ILE A 101 -2.92 0.58 -1.08
CA ILE A 101 -4.18 -0.01 -0.59
C ILE A 101 -5.23 1.08 -0.39
N SER A 102 -4.86 2.22 0.19
CA SER A 102 -5.76 3.37 0.35
C SER A 102 -6.25 3.90 -0.99
N ALA A 103 -5.35 4.00 -1.98
CA ALA A 103 -5.71 4.44 -3.34
C ALA A 103 -6.66 3.46 -4.04
N LEU A 104 -6.42 2.14 -3.91
CA LEU A 104 -7.30 1.10 -4.45
C LEU A 104 -8.69 1.14 -3.84
N LEU A 105 -8.80 1.26 -2.51
CA LEU A 105 -10.07 1.36 -1.82
C LEU A 105 -10.82 2.64 -2.20
N THR A 106 -10.11 3.77 -2.30
CA THR A 106 -10.68 5.03 -2.78
C THR A 106 -11.19 4.90 -4.22
N ALA A 107 -10.44 4.23 -5.09
CA ALA A 107 -10.88 3.96 -6.47
C ALA A 107 -12.15 3.08 -6.51
N GLN A 108 -12.37 2.25 -5.52
CA GLN A 108 -13.58 1.42 -5.37
C GLN A 108 -14.70 2.10 -4.53
N GLY A 109 -14.63 3.42 -4.36
CA GLY A 109 -15.68 4.23 -3.76
C GLY A 109 -15.72 4.21 -2.23
N TRP A 110 -14.69 3.72 -1.54
CA TRP A 110 -14.56 3.83 -0.09
C TRP A 110 -14.11 5.24 0.32
N GLU A 111 -14.66 5.73 1.42
CA GLU A 111 -14.12 6.89 2.13
C GLU A 111 -12.98 6.44 3.04
N VAL A 112 -11.75 6.73 2.65
CA VAL A 112 -10.53 6.23 3.29
C VAL A 112 -9.91 7.31 4.17
N THR A 113 -9.66 6.97 5.44
CA THR A 113 -8.83 7.76 6.36
C THR A 113 -7.48 7.07 6.51
N ARG A 114 -6.39 7.78 6.20
CA ARG A 114 -5.01 7.33 6.39
C ARG A 114 -4.55 7.75 7.79
N GLU A 115 -4.15 6.79 8.61
CA GLU A 115 -3.79 7.03 10.00
C GLU A 115 -2.37 6.57 10.30
N PHE A 116 -1.63 7.41 11.02
CA PHE A 116 -0.31 7.12 11.56
C PHE A 116 -0.41 7.13 13.10
N TYR A 117 0.00 6.05 13.74
CA TYR A 117 0.04 5.93 15.19
C TYR A 117 1.45 6.19 15.71
N TYR A 118 1.60 7.14 16.64
CA TYR A 118 2.85 7.44 17.30
C TYR A 118 2.86 6.90 18.73
N ASN A 119 3.85 6.05 19.04
CA ASN A 119 4.22 5.81 20.43
C ASN A 119 5.17 6.94 20.86
N ASP A 120 4.61 7.96 21.49
CA ASP A 120 5.28 9.20 21.92
C ASP A 120 5.70 9.17 23.38
N ALA A 121 5.68 7.99 24.04
CA ALA A 121 6.01 7.77 25.44
C ALA A 121 6.88 6.51 25.66
N GLY A 122 7.20 6.21 26.91
CA GLY A 122 7.90 4.98 27.27
C GLY A 122 9.43 5.04 27.18
N VAL A 123 10.06 3.87 27.34
CA VAL A 123 11.53 3.74 27.52
C VAL A 123 12.30 4.23 26.29
N GLN A 124 11.81 3.98 25.08
CA GLN A 124 12.50 4.39 23.85
C GLN A 124 12.58 5.91 23.74
N ILE A 125 11.51 6.61 24.07
CA ILE A 125 11.47 8.08 24.06
C ILE A 125 12.36 8.67 25.18
N ALA A 126 12.37 8.04 26.36
CA ALA A 126 13.29 8.44 27.43
C ALA A 126 14.76 8.25 27.01
N ASN A 127 15.10 7.15 26.35
CA ASN A 127 16.44 6.89 25.82
C ASN A 127 16.82 7.89 24.72
N LEU A 128 15.88 8.27 23.85
CA LEU A 128 16.09 9.32 22.87
C LEU A 128 16.49 10.64 23.55
N ALA A 129 15.69 11.10 24.54
CA ALA A 129 15.97 12.33 25.26
C ALA A 129 17.35 12.32 25.92
N ARG A 130 17.70 11.21 26.59
CA ARG A 130 19.03 11.03 27.21
C ARG A 130 20.18 11.01 26.19
N SER A 131 19.94 10.42 24.99
CA SER A 131 20.94 10.40 23.92
C SER A 131 21.22 11.82 23.39
N VAL A 132 20.18 12.63 23.21
CA VAL A 132 20.31 14.04 22.83
C VAL A 132 21.00 14.84 23.93
N GLN A 133 20.61 14.63 25.20
CA GLN A 133 21.26 15.26 26.35
C GLN A 133 22.75 14.92 26.42
N ALA A 134 23.14 13.66 26.17
CA ALA A 134 24.55 13.26 26.14
C ALA A 134 25.35 14.05 25.10
N ARG A 135 24.76 14.30 23.91
CA ARG A 135 25.38 15.13 22.86
C ARG A 135 25.45 16.61 23.23
N LEU A 136 24.46 17.14 23.94
CA LEU A 136 24.48 18.51 24.47
C LEU A 136 25.61 18.67 25.50
N ARG A 137 25.81 17.70 26.37
CA ARG A 137 26.88 17.67 27.36
C ARG A 137 28.26 17.53 26.72
N GLU A 138 28.41 16.64 25.71
CA GLU A 138 29.64 16.53 24.91
C GLU A 138 30.00 17.89 24.28
N ARG A 139 29.03 18.59 23.71
CA ARG A 139 29.20 19.93 23.15
C ARG A 139 29.67 20.96 24.20
N ALA A 140 29.25 20.80 25.45
CA ALA A 140 29.68 21.63 26.58
C ALA A 140 31.05 21.20 27.19
N GLY A 141 31.76 20.27 26.55
CA GLY A 141 33.08 19.81 26.98
C GLY A 141 33.08 18.68 28.03
N LEU A 142 31.93 18.04 28.27
CA LEU A 142 31.82 16.87 29.18
C LEU A 142 32.00 15.57 28.38
N PRO A 143 32.37 14.45 29.06
CA PRO A 143 32.42 13.16 28.40
C PRO A 143 31.11 12.75 27.74
N LEU A 144 31.21 12.08 26.58
CA LEU A 144 30.04 11.52 25.90
C LEU A 144 29.59 10.23 26.58
N GLU A 145 28.45 10.25 27.23
CA GLU A 145 27.82 9.11 27.91
C GLU A 145 26.46 8.83 27.36
N ILE A 146 26.38 8.05 26.26
CA ILE A 146 25.09 7.60 25.71
C ILE A 146 24.58 6.43 26.56
N PRO A 147 23.30 6.44 26.99
CA PRO A 147 22.77 5.37 27.82
C PRO A 147 22.71 4.03 27.08
N GLU A 148 22.66 2.94 27.83
CA GLU A 148 22.38 1.61 27.26
C GLU A 148 21.04 1.62 26.53
N GLY A 149 21.01 1.08 25.30
CA GLY A 149 19.85 1.17 24.40
C GLY A 149 19.60 2.58 23.86
N GLY A 150 20.57 3.50 23.96
CA GLY A 150 20.50 4.84 23.39
C GLY A 150 20.82 4.89 21.90
N TYR A 151 20.68 6.06 21.31
CA TYR A 151 20.78 6.29 19.87
C TYR A 151 22.08 7.00 19.50
N HIS A 152 22.79 6.50 18.47
CA HIS A 152 24.12 6.95 18.10
C HIS A 152 24.19 7.69 16.74
N GLY A 153 23.11 7.70 15.95
CA GLY A 153 23.10 8.28 14.62
C GLY A 153 23.47 9.76 14.57
N ALA A 154 23.89 10.24 13.40
CA ALA A 154 24.25 11.64 13.20
C ALA A 154 23.10 12.60 13.53
N TYR A 155 21.87 12.17 13.26
CA TYR A 155 20.65 12.93 13.56
C TYR A 155 20.51 13.33 15.03
N ILE A 156 21.03 12.54 15.97
CA ILE A 156 21.02 12.89 17.41
C ILE A 156 21.89 14.13 17.67
N ARG A 157 23.02 14.27 16.96
CA ARG A 157 23.88 15.45 17.05
C ARG A 157 23.20 16.67 16.44
N GLU A 158 22.54 16.49 15.29
CA GLU A 158 21.78 17.56 14.63
C GLU A 158 20.65 18.08 15.51
N ILE A 159 19.91 17.18 16.19
CA ILE A 159 18.86 17.55 17.15
C ILE A 159 19.45 18.32 18.34
N ALA A 160 20.60 17.87 18.87
CA ALA A 160 21.26 18.58 19.96
C ALA A 160 21.72 19.99 19.54
N GLU A 161 22.23 20.16 18.32
CA GLU A 161 22.60 21.45 17.78
C GLU A 161 21.40 22.41 17.66
N ARG A 162 20.26 21.90 17.13
CA ARG A 162 19.00 22.66 17.03
C ARG A 162 18.47 23.04 18.40
N TYR A 163 18.49 22.09 19.37
CA TYR A 163 18.07 22.37 20.75
C TYR A 163 18.91 23.48 21.35
N ALA A 164 20.24 23.41 21.29
CA ALA A 164 21.13 24.41 21.86
C ALA A 164 20.95 25.79 21.22
N ALA A 165 20.63 25.86 19.92
CA ALA A 165 20.32 27.11 19.23
C ALA A 165 18.96 27.69 19.67
N GLU A 166 17.94 26.86 19.85
CA GLU A 166 16.61 27.25 20.27
C GLU A 166 16.54 27.59 21.78
N ARG A 167 17.36 26.94 22.60
CA ARG A 167 17.39 27.04 24.06
C ARG A 167 18.78 27.37 24.59
N PRO A 168 19.33 28.55 24.31
CA PRO A 168 20.71 28.90 24.69
C PRO A 168 20.92 28.94 26.22
N THR A 169 19.86 29.16 27.01
CA THR A 169 19.89 29.16 28.48
C THR A 169 19.96 27.77 29.10
N ASP A 170 19.60 26.73 28.32
CA ASP A 170 19.67 25.32 28.68
C ASP A 170 20.54 24.51 27.69
N ALA A 171 21.66 25.06 27.27
CA ALA A 171 22.53 24.48 26.26
C ALA A 171 23.14 23.10 26.65
N ARG A 172 23.00 22.68 27.90
CA ARG A 172 23.41 21.36 28.42
C ARG A 172 22.27 20.35 28.48
N GLY A 173 21.02 20.81 28.25
CA GLY A 173 19.83 19.96 28.33
C GLY A 173 19.55 19.47 29.75
N ASP A 174 19.69 20.33 30.75
CA ASP A 174 19.42 19.98 32.15
C ASP A 174 17.92 19.75 32.37
N ASP A 175 17.04 20.41 31.60
CA ASP A 175 15.60 20.11 31.51
C ASP A 175 15.37 18.96 30.50
N LEU A 176 15.44 17.72 31.00
CA LEU A 176 15.28 16.52 30.17
C LEU A 176 13.89 16.44 29.50
N GLU A 177 12.85 17.03 30.10
CA GLU A 177 11.50 17.03 29.52
C GLU A 177 11.42 17.96 28.31
N GLN A 178 12.09 19.10 28.34
CA GLN A 178 12.24 19.97 27.18
C GLN A 178 13.07 19.31 26.08
N VAL A 179 14.16 18.62 26.44
CA VAL A 179 14.97 17.86 25.49
C VAL A 179 14.11 16.78 24.82
N ARG A 180 13.28 16.06 25.57
CA ARG A 180 12.35 15.04 25.06
C ARG A 180 11.38 15.67 24.05
N THR A 181 10.75 16.77 24.44
CA THR A 181 9.75 17.46 23.62
C THR A 181 10.32 17.92 22.27
N VAL A 182 11.52 18.53 22.29
CA VAL A 182 12.18 18.99 21.08
C VAL A 182 12.63 17.79 20.24
N ALA A 183 13.22 16.76 20.83
CA ALA A 183 13.70 15.58 20.10
C ALA A 183 12.56 14.85 19.36
N VAL A 184 11.43 14.64 20.02
CA VAL A 184 10.24 14.02 19.42
C VAL A 184 9.68 14.90 18.30
N ARG A 185 9.58 16.22 18.51
CA ARG A 185 9.11 17.18 17.49
C ARG A 185 9.97 17.11 16.22
N GLU A 186 11.30 17.19 16.39
CA GLU A 186 12.24 17.19 15.26
C GLU A 186 12.16 15.87 14.47
N LEU A 187 12.14 14.73 15.14
CA LEU A 187 12.06 13.44 14.45
C LEU A 187 10.71 13.21 13.77
N ARG A 188 9.59 13.61 14.38
CA ARG A 188 8.29 13.59 13.71
C ARG A 188 8.28 14.46 12.46
N HIS A 189 8.88 15.64 12.55
CA HIS A 189 9.02 16.53 11.39
C HIS A 189 9.87 15.91 10.29
N GLU A 190 11.01 15.31 10.62
CA GLU A 190 11.87 14.62 9.66
C GLU A 190 11.15 13.44 9.00
N GLN A 191 10.46 12.60 9.77
CA GLN A 191 9.68 11.49 9.25
C GLN A 191 8.56 11.96 8.30
N ASP A 192 7.87 13.05 8.63
CA ASP A 192 6.84 13.64 7.76
C ASP A 192 7.43 14.18 6.44
N LEU A 193 8.60 14.83 6.49
CA LEU A 193 9.31 15.27 5.28
C LEU A 193 9.73 14.08 4.39
N ASP A 194 10.20 12.99 4.97
CA ASP A 194 10.56 11.78 4.23
C ASP A 194 9.34 11.11 3.59
N LEU A 195 8.24 11.03 4.31
CA LEU A 195 6.97 10.51 3.79
C LEU A 195 6.40 11.38 2.66
N ARG A 196 6.46 12.70 2.79
CA ARG A 196 6.04 13.63 1.72
C ARG A 196 6.92 13.51 0.49
N ALA A 197 8.24 13.36 0.65
CA ALA A 197 9.14 13.10 -0.46
C ALA A 197 8.85 11.75 -1.14
N PHE A 198 8.38 10.77 -0.36
CA PHE A 198 7.91 9.48 -0.87
C PHE A 198 6.51 9.56 -1.51
N GLY A 199 5.83 10.71 -1.43
CA GLY A 199 4.49 10.94 -1.96
C GLY A 199 3.38 10.42 -1.06
N VAL A 200 3.66 10.17 0.22
CA VAL A 200 2.71 9.64 1.21
C VAL A 200 2.27 10.74 2.17
N ARG A 201 0.97 10.77 2.48
CA ARG A 201 0.36 11.71 3.44
C ARG A 201 -0.64 11.00 4.31
N PHE A 202 -0.81 11.51 5.53
CA PHE A 202 -1.77 11.01 6.50
C PHE A 202 -2.82 12.07 6.81
N ASP A 203 -4.04 11.61 7.09
CA ASP A 203 -5.15 12.45 7.49
C ASP A 203 -5.16 12.61 9.02
N VAL A 204 -4.70 11.57 9.74
CA VAL A 204 -4.69 11.53 11.20
C VAL A 204 -3.33 11.05 11.71
N TYR A 205 -2.80 11.79 12.68
CA TYR A 205 -1.64 11.38 13.50
C TYR A 205 -2.15 11.14 14.93
N TYR A 206 -2.28 9.85 15.28
CA TYR A 206 -2.79 9.45 16.60
C TYR A 206 -1.63 9.27 17.58
N LEU A 207 -1.76 9.86 18.79
CA LEU A 207 -0.73 9.76 19.85
C LEU A 207 -1.13 8.74 20.89
N GLU A 208 -0.24 7.79 21.21
CA GLU A 208 -0.48 6.80 22.28
C GLU A 208 -0.74 7.48 23.63
N SER A 209 -0.01 8.56 23.93
CA SER A 209 -0.19 9.32 25.17
C SER A 209 -1.63 9.78 25.40
N SER A 210 -2.39 10.06 24.34
CA SER A 210 -3.79 10.46 24.46
C SER A 210 -4.69 9.36 25.03
N LEU A 211 -4.35 8.08 24.82
CA LEU A 211 -5.10 6.96 25.40
C LEU A 211 -5.08 6.97 26.93
N TYR A 212 -3.96 7.42 27.49
CA TYR A 212 -3.78 7.54 28.95
C TYR A 212 -4.40 8.83 29.48
N THR A 213 -4.11 9.98 28.84
CA THR A 213 -4.65 11.28 29.29
C THR A 213 -6.17 11.36 29.23
N ASP A 214 -6.79 10.68 28.29
CA ASP A 214 -8.24 10.60 28.12
C ASP A 214 -8.87 9.48 28.97
N GLY A 215 -8.08 8.72 29.74
CA GLY A 215 -8.53 7.61 30.57
C GLY A 215 -9.08 6.42 29.77
N ARG A 216 -8.69 6.28 28.51
CA ARG A 216 -9.20 5.21 27.62
C ARG A 216 -8.62 3.84 27.98
N VAL A 217 -7.36 3.81 28.42
CA VAL A 217 -6.70 2.56 28.86
C VAL A 217 -7.42 2.01 30.10
N GLU A 218 -7.64 2.84 31.13
CA GLU A 218 -8.35 2.46 32.35
C GLU A 218 -9.79 2.03 32.08
N ARG A 219 -10.48 2.79 31.22
CA ARG A 219 -11.86 2.47 30.81
C ARG A 219 -11.95 1.13 30.06
N THR A 220 -10.99 0.85 29.18
CA THR A 220 -10.92 -0.44 28.47
C THR A 220 -10.76 -1.59 29.47
N VAL A 221 -9.86 -1.46 30.45
CA VAL A 221 -9.70 -2.47 31.50
C VAL A 221 -10.99 -2.63 32.33
N ALA A 222 -11.62 -1.54 32.74
CA ALA A 222 -12.88 -1.60 33.49
C ALA A 222 -13.99 -2.31 32.71
N ASN A 223 -14.09 -2.04 31.39
CA ASN A 223 -15.06 -2.70 30.52
C ASN A 223 -14.77 -4.19 30.36
N LEU A 224 -13.50 -4.61 30.20
CA LEU A 224 -13.11 -6.00 30.13
C LEU A 224 -13.38 -6.76 31.44
N ILE A 225 -13.21 -6.12 32.59
CA ILE A 225 -13.59 -6.67 33.90
C ILE A 225 -15.12 -6.84 33.98
N ALA A 226 -15.87 -5.79 33.62
CA ALA A 226 -17.34 -5.82 33.63
C ALA A 226 -17.92 -6.87 32.68
N ALA A 227 -17.25 -7.16 31.55
CA ALA A 227 -17.64 -8.23 30.62
C ALA A 227 -17.42 -9.66 31.18
N GLY A 228 -16.77 -9.80 32.36
CA GLY A 228 -16.63 -11.07 33.06
C GLY A 228 -15.51 -11.97 32.55
N HIS A 229 -14.62 -11.46 31.72
CA HIS A 229 -13.53 -12.24 31.13
C HIS A 229 -12.17 -12.00 31.80
N ALA A 230 -12.10 -11.07 32.77
CA ALA A 230 -10.89 -10.79 33.54
C ALA A 230 -10.81 -11.67 34.79
N PHE A 231 -9.59 -12.01 35.21
CA PHE A 231 -9.31 -12.71 36.46
C PHE A 231 -7.97 -12.28 37.05
N GLU A 232 -7.82 -12.39 38.35
CA GLU A 232 -6.56 -12.14 39.04
C GLU A 232 -5.81 -13.46 39.29
N ASP A 233 -4.51 -13.45 39.02
CA ASP A 233 -3.60 -14.54 39.33
C ASP A 233 -2.26 -13.97 39.75
N ASP A 234 -1.74 -14.42 40.91
CA ASP A 234 -0.46 -14.04 41.48
C ASP A 234 -0.21 -12.50 41.51
N GLY A 235 -1.29 -11.73 41.82
CA GLY A 235 -1.24 -10.27 41.93
C GLY A 235 -1.22 -9.52 40.60
N ALA A 236 -1.37 -10.20 39.49
CA ALA A 236 -1.53 -9.60 38.17
C ALA A 236 -2.97 -9.80 37.66
N LEU A 237 -3.47 -8.86 36.84
CA LEU A 237 -4.78 -8.94 36.22
C LEU A 237 -4.64 -9.48 34.80
N TYR A 238 -5.34 -10.57 34.51
CA TYR A 238 -5.35 -11.25 33.22
C TYR A 238 -6.68 -11.10 32.49
N LEU A 239 -6.64 -11.19 31.16
CA LEU A 239 -7.80 -11.39 30.30
C LEU A 239 -7.77 -12.83 29.75
N ARG A 240 -8.94 -13.50 29.79
CA ARG A 240 -9.13 -14.86 29.26
C ARG A 240 -9.22 -14.85 27.74
N THR A 241 -8.12 -14.47 27.07
CA THR A 241 -8.05 -14.33 25.61
C THR A 241 -8.13 -15.66 24.88
N THR A 242 -7.83 -16.77 25.57
CA THR A 242 -8.00 -18.13 25.01
C THR A 242 -9.45 -18.44 24.65
N ALA A 243 -10.43 -17.85 25.36
CA ALA A 243 -11.84 -17.98 25.03
C ALA A 243 -12.24 -17.34 23.70
N PHE A 244 -11.36 -16.52 23.13
CA PHE A 244 -11.55 -15.76 21.89
C PHE A 244 -10.51 -16.09 20.82
N GLY A 245 -9.83 -17.23 20.91
CA GLY A 245 -8.94 -17.75 19.88
C GLY A 245 -7.47 -17.34 19.97
N ASP A 246 -7.03 -16.78 21.11
CA ASP A 246 -5.61 -16.56 21.39
C ASP A 246 -4.95 -17.86 21.92
N ASP A 247 -3.61 -17.94 21.85
CA ASP A 247 -2.84 -19.12 22.28
C ASP A 247 -2.70 -19.25 23.80
N LYS A 248 -2.82 -18.12 24.53
CA LYS A 248 -2.75 -18.04 26.00
C LYS A 248 -3.46 -16.81 26.52
N ASP A 249 -3.84 -16.85 27.81
CA ASP A 249 -4.39 -15.69 28.49
C ASP A 249 -3.36 -14.59 28.67
N ARG A 250 -3.79 -13.32 28.56
CA ARG A 250 -2.89 -12.16 28.51
C ARG A 250 -2.97 -11.31 29.78
N VAL A 251 -1.80 -10.93 30.28
CA VAL A 251 -1.70 -9.95 31.36
C VAL A 251 -2.13 -8.58 30.86
N MET A 252 -3.12 -7.98 31.50
CA MET A 252 -3.53 -6.60 31.29
C MET A 252 -2.76 -5.64 32.19
N ARG A 253 -2.68 -5.96 33.50
CA ARG A 253 -1.99 -5.17 34.52
C ARG A 253 -1.05 -6.05 35.31
N LYS A 254 0.21 -5.63 35.42
CA LYS A 254 1.26 -6.33 36.18
C LYS A 254 1.07 -6.14 37.67
N ARG A 255 1.83 -6.89 38.50
CA ARG A 255 1.87 -6.77 39.96
C ARG A 255 2.25 -5.38 40.47
N ASP A 256 3.07 -4.64 39.72
CA ASP A 256 3.49 -3.27 40.03
C ASP A 256 2.42 -2.22 39.68
N GLY A 257 1.25 -2.65 39.20
CA GLY A 257 0.14 -1.78 38.79
C GLY A 257 0.26 -1.23 37.38
N THR A 258 1.37 -1.47 36.66
CA THR A 258 1.54 -0.98 35.28
C THR A 258 0.80 -1.82 34.26
N PHE A 259 0.27 -1.18 33.22
CA PHE A 259 -0.37 -1.89 32.09
C PHE A 259 0.67 -2.49 31.16
N THR A 260 0.32 -3.61 30.53
CA THR A 260 1.10 -4.16 29.42
C THR A 260 0.73 -3.45 28.11
N TYR A 261 1.56 -3.56 27.08
CA TYR A 261 1.28 -3.02 25.73
C TYR A 261 -0.01 -3.55 25.09
N PHE A 262 -0.51 -4.68 25.56
CA PHE A 262 -1.75 -5.28 25.10
C PHE A 262 -2.97 -4.37 25.30
N VAL A 263 -3.06 -3.69 26.44
CA VAL A 263 -4.23 -2.87 26.78
C VAL A 263 -4.34 -1.60 25.93
N PRO A 264 -3.29 -0.78 25.79
CA PRO A 264 -3.35 0.37 24.87
C PRO A 264 -3.61 -0.02 23.43
N ASP A 265 -3.11 -1.17 22.94
CA ASP A 265 -3.44 -1.67 21.60
C ASP A 265 -4.94 -1.93 21.45
N VAL A 266 -5.57 -2.61 22.42
CA VAL A 266 -7.02 -2.83 22.43
C VAL A 266 -7.77 -1.49 22.51
N ALA A 267 -7.40 -0.61 23.44
CA ALA A 267 -8.03 0.69 23.63
C ALA A 267 -7.97 1.54 22.35
N TYR A 268 -6.85 1.53 21.66
CA TYR A 268 -6.68 2.25 20.41
C TYR A 268 -7.63 1.73 19.31
N HIS A 269 -7.75 0.42 19.13
CA HIS A 269 -8.66 -0.12 18.13
C HIS A 269 -10.15 0.10 18.48
N VAL A 270 -10.48 0.17 19.77
CA VAL A 270 -11.80 0.62 20.22
C VAL A 270 -12.07 2.06 19.74
N THR A 271 -11.09 2.96 19.82
CA THR A 271 -11.27 4.33 19.33
C THR A 271 -11.56 4.42 17.84
N LYS A 272 -10.98 3.53 17.03
CA LYS A 272 -11.29 3.46 15.59
C LYS A 272 -12.76 3.11 15.38
N PHE A 273 -13.25 2.10 16.09
CA PHE A 273 -14.64 1.67 16.01
C PHE A 273 -15.61 2.75 16.52
N GLU A 274 -15.29 3.41 17.65
CA GLU A 274 -16.08 4.53 18.21
C GLU A 274 -16.17 5.74 17.26
N ARG A 275 -15.14 5.97 16.44
CA ARG A 275 -15.12 7.00 15.37
C ARG A 275 -15.96 6.62 14.15
N GLY A 276 -16.62 5.45 14.15
CA GLY A 276 -17.49 5.00 13.09
C GLY A 276 -16.81 4.14 12.01
N PHE A 277 -15.52 3.79 12.16
CA PHE A 277 -14.83 2.91 11.22
C PHE A 277 -15.21 1.44 11.47
N THR A 278 -16.19 0.95 10.71
CA THR A 278 -16.60 -0.47 10.78
C THR A 278 -15.59 -1.39 10.09
N ARG A 279 -14.67 -0.85 9.33
CA ARG A 279 -13.51 -1.52 8.73
C ARG A 279 -12.24 -0.79 9.12
N ALA A 280 -11.25 -1.50 9.62
CA ALA A 280 -9.92 -0.98 9.91
C ALA A 280 -8.88 -1.95 9.35
N ILE A 281 -7.87 -1.42 8.68
CA ILE A 281 -6.79 -2.18 8.05
C ILE A 281 -5.48 -1.69 8.64
N ASN A 282 -4.69 -2.61 9.21
CA ASN A 282 -3.38 -2.30 9.74
C ASN A 282 -2.31 -2.96 8.87
N VAL A 283 -1.42 -2.15 8.29
CA VAL A 283 -0.26 -2.64 7.52
C VAL A 283 0.95 -2.67 8.45
N GLN A 284 1.47 -3.86 8.74
CA GLN A 284 2.53 -4.07 9.74
C GLN A 284 3.60 -5.04 9.25
N GLY A 285 4.79 -5.00 9.86
CA GLY A 285 5.82 -6.00 9.66
C GLY A 285 5.39 -7.38 10.16
N ALA A 286 5.90 -8.43 9.55
CA ALA A 286 5.57 -9.82 9.92
C ALA A 286 6.03 -10.20 11.34
N ASP A 287 6.94 -9.45 11.93
CA ASP A 287 7.35 -9.55 13.34
C ASP A 287 6.20 -9.28 14.31
N HIS A 288 5.17 -8.52 13.90
CA HIS A 288 3.95 -8.28 14.66
C HIS A 288 2.90 -9.39 14.57
N HIS A 289 3.14 -10.49 13.84
CA HIS A 289 2.18 -11.60 13.69
C HIS A 289 1.60 -12.09 15.01
N GLY A 290 2.43 -12.23 16.06
CA GLY A 290 2.01 -12.69 17.38
C GLY A 290 1.09 -11.72 18.14
N THR A 291 0.95 -10.47 17.69
CA THR A 291 0.07 -9.47 18.33
C THR A 291 -1.34 -9.49 17.79
N THR A 292 -1.55 -9.94 16.56
CA THR A 292 -2.83 -9.85 15.85
C THR A 292 -3.94 -10.64 16.54
N ALA A 293 -3.69 -11.89 16.91
CA ALA A 293 -4.68 -12.76 17.56
C ALA A 293 -5.10 -12.18 18.93
N ARG A 294 -4.12 -11.75 19.77
CA ARG A 294 -4.41 -11.24 21.10
C ARG A 294 -5.20 -9.92 21.06
N VAL A 295 -4.90 -9.00 20.13
CA VAL A 295 -5.67 -7.75 19.99
C VAL A 295 -7.10 -8.04 19.60
N ARG A 296 -7.33 -8.90 18.59
CA ARG A 296 -8.66 -9.33 18.18
C ARG A 296 -9.42 -10.00 19.32
N ALA A 297 -8.76 -10.88 20.09
CA ALA A 297 -9.35 -11.52 21.26
C ALA A 297 -9.78 -10.48 22.31
N GLY A 298 -8.95 -9.48 22.61
CA GLY A 298 -9.28 -8.38 23.52
C GLY A 298 -10.48 -7.57 23.04
N LEU A 299 -10.57 -7.27 21.75
CA LEU A 299 -11.69 -6.56 21.16
C LEU A 299 -13.00 -7.35 21.23
N GLN A 300 -12.95 -8.67 20.95
CA GLN A 300 -14.12 -9.54 21.06
C GLN A 300 -14.58 -9.72 22.51
N ALA A 301 -13.65 -9.78 23.48
CA ALA A 301 -13.96 -9.89 24.89
C ALA A 301 -14.73 -8.70 25.47
N LEU A 302 -14.67 -7.52 24.83
CA LEU A 302 -15.45 -6.35 25.23
C LEU A 302 -16.96 -6.50 25.00
N GLY A 303 -17.38 -7.33 24.04
CA GLY A 303 -18.80 -7.53 23.74
C GLY A 303 -19.56 -6.32 23.22
N VAL A 304 -18.87 -5.32 22.66
CA VAL A 304 -19.44 -4.03 22.21
C VAL A 304 -19.81 -3.99 20.73
N GLY A 305 -19.95 -5.15 20.09
CA GLY A 305 -20.39 -5.23 18.69
C GLY A 305 -19.30 -5.01 17.64
N ILE A 306 -18.02 -5.02 18.03
CA ILE A 306 -16.89 -4.96 17.09
C ILE A 306 -16.89 -6.24 16.24
N PRO A 307 -16.82 -6.14 14.90
CA PRO A 307 -16.88 -7.30 14.02
C PRO A 307 -15.77 -8.32 14.28
N VAL A 308 -16.08 -9.61 14.11
CA VAL A 308 -15.05 -10.67 14.14
C VAL A 308 -14.04 -10.42 13.04
N GLY A 309 -12.74 -10.54 13.34
CA GLY A 309 -11.67 -10.28 12.40
C GLY A 309 -11.20 -8.81 12.34
N TYR A 310 -11.85 -7.91 13.08
CA TYR A 310 -11.43 -6.51 13.21
C TYR A 310 -10.24 -6.36 14.17
N PRO A 311 -9.19 -5.58 13.80
CA PRO A 311 -8.91 -5.05 12.48
C PRO A 311 -8.39 -6.14 11.52
N GLU A 312 -8.44 -5.85 10.21
CA GLU A 312 -7.73 -6.62 9.20
C GLU A 312 -6.24 -6.28 9.28
N TYR A 313 -5.38 -7.29 9.10
CA TYR A 313 -3.93 -7.09 9.08
C TYR A 313 -3.35 -7.47 7.73
N VAL A 314 -2.58 -6.55 7.15
CA VAL A 314 -1.73 -6.80 6.00
C VAL A 314 -0.29 -6.87 6.50
N LEU A 315 0.23 -8.09 6.60
CA LEU A 315 1.60 -8.32 7.09
C LEU A 315 2.58 -8.34 5.92
N HIS A 316 3.72 -7.67 6.09
CA HIS A 316 4.78 -7.68 5.08
C HIS A 316 6.11 -8.19 5.63
N GLN A 317 6.87 -8.86 4.76
CA GLN A 317 8.20 -9.36 5.08
C GLN A 317 9.26 -8.25 5.01
N MET A 318 10.42 -8.52 5.60
CA MET A 318 11.57 -7.63 5.58
C MET A 318 12.04 -7.31 4.16
N VAL A 319 12.73 -6.18 4.02
CA VAL A 319 13.38 -5.74 2.78
C VAL A 319 14.88 -5.91 2.93
N THR A 320 15.48 -6.66 2.01
CA THR A 320 16.94 -6.75 1.86
C THR A 320 17.38 -5.81 0.76
N VAL A 321 18.30 -4.89 1.05
CA VAL A 321 18.85 -3.97 0.06
C VAL A 321 20.15 -4.52 -0.48
N MET A 322 20.27 -4.63 -1.80
CA MET A 322 21.45 -5.14 -2.51
C MET A 322 22.09 -4.02 -3.36
N ARG A 323 23.41 -3.98 -3.41
CA ARG A 323 24.20 -3.11 -4.28
C ARG A 323 25.47 -3.83 -4.70
N GLY A 324 25.77 -3.87 -6.00
CA GLY A 324 26.92 -4.58 -6.55
C GLY A 324 26.91 -6.08 -6.21
N GLY A 325 25.74 -6.70 -6.01
CA GLY A 325 25.59 -8.08 -5.61
C GLY A 325 25.78 -8.35 -4.11
N GLU A 326 26.03 -7.33 -3.28
CA GLU A 326 26.22 -7.44 -1.83
C GLU A 326 25.11 -6.77 -1.04
N GLU A 327 24.80 -7.31 0.14
CA GLU A 327 23.79 -6.73 1.04
C GLU A 327 24.29 -5.46 1.71
N VAL A 328 23.54 -4.37 1.57
CA VAL A 328 23.80 -3.09 2.21
C VAL A 328 23.06 -3.04 3.55
N LYS A 329 23.81 -3.11 4.67
CA LYS A 329 23.23 -3.14 6.02
C LYS A 329 23.21 -1.79 6.72
N ILE A 330 24.07 -0.85 6.32
CA ILE A 330 24.31 0.40 7.04
C ILE A 330 24.20 1.59 6.12
N SER A 331 23.48 2.61 6.56
CA SER A 331 23.36 3.92 5.94
C SER A 331 24.34 4.91 6.57
N LYS A 332 24.85 5.85 5.79
CA LYS A 332 25.65 6.97 6.29
C LYS A 332 24.85 7.88 7.24
N ARG A 333 23.56 8.07 7.00
CA ARG A 333 22.69 8.97 7.75
C ARG A 333 22.24 8.37 9.09
N ALA A 334 21.72 7.16 9.09
CA ALA A 334 21.22 6.49 10.28
C ALA A 334 22.33 5.81 11.10
N GLY A 335 23.45 5.46 10.45
CA GLY A 335 24.59 4.79 11.09
C GLY A 335 24.37 3.32 11.42
N SER A 336 23.17 2.76 11.19
CA SER A 336 22.83 1.39 11.57
C SER A 336 21.91 0.66 10.58
N TYR A 337 21.21 1.38 9.69
CA TYR A 337 20.29 0.79 8.71
C TYR A 337 20.12 1.70 7.49
N VAL A 338 19.62 1.14 6.36
CA VAL A 338 19.29 1.93 5.16
C VAL A 338 17.96 2.64 5.36
N THR A 339 17.93 3.96 5.09
CA THR A 339 16.72 4.77 5.21
C THR A 339 15.93 4.83 3.90
N VAL A 340 14.65 5.16 4.00
CA VAL A 340 13.80 5.43 2.83
C VAL A 340 14.36 6.59 2.03
N ARG A 341 14.84 7.64 2.72
CA ARG A 341 15.43 8.83 2.12
C ARG A 341 16.66 8.49 1.29
N ASP A 342 17.56 7.63 1.80
CA ASP A 342 18.74 7.20 1.05
C ASP A 342 18.35 6.56 -0.29
N LEU A 343 17.32 5.72 -0.31
CA LEU A 343 16.85 5.09 -1.55
C LEU A 343 16.21 6.10 -2.51
N ILE A 344 15.37 7.01 -1.99
CA ILE A 344 14.71 8.05 -2.81
C ILE A 344 15.75 8.94 -3.48
N ASP A 345 16.76 9.36 -2.72
CA ASP A 345 17.83 10.25 -3.21
C ASP A 345 18.73 9.55 -4.24
N GLU A 346 18.87 8.22 -4.16
CA GLU A 346 19.74 7.44 -5.04
C GLU A 346 19.06 6.99 -6.34
N VAL A 347 17.82 6.48 -6.26
CA VAL A 347 17.14 5.87 -7.43
C VAL A 347 15.83 6.57 -7.82
N GLY A 348 15.41 7.56 -7.05
CA GLY A 348 14.17 8.29 -7.26
C GLY A 348 12.93 7.60 -6.64
N ARG A 349 11.93 8.42 -6.33
CA ARG A 349 10.69 8.00 -5.67
C ARG A 349 9.96 6.88 -6.41
N ASP A 350 9.80 7.03 -7.72
CA ASP A 350 8.98 6.12 -8.53
C ASP A 350 9.57 4.70 -8.56
N ALA A 351 10.90 4.59 -8.66
CA ALA A 351 11.59 3.31 -8.61
C ALA A 351 11.41 2.66 -7.23
N VAL A 352 11.62 3.41 -6.12
CA VAL A 352 11.43 2.88 -4.77
C VAL A 352 10.00 2.37 -4.58
N ARG A 353 8.98 3.15 -5.00
CA ARG A 353 7.56 2.74 -4.89
C ARG A 353 7.28 1.47 -5.66
N TYR A 354 7.69 1.40 -6.93
CA TYR A 354 7.43 0.22 -7.76
C TYR A 354 8.06 -1.05 -7.18
N PHE A 355 9.34 -0.98 -6.82
CA PHE A 355 10.07 -2.13 -6.28
C PHE A 355 9.46 -2.62 -4.96
N PHE A 356 8.95 -1.73 -4.10
CA PHE A 356 8.26 -2.12 -2.86
C PHE A 356 6.89 -2.76 -3.10
N LEU A 357 6.23 -2.44 -4.23
CA LEU A 357 4.89 -2.90 -4.57
C LEU A 357 4.84 -4.08 -5.55
N MET A 358 5.93 -4.40 -6.27
CA MET A 358 5.90 -5.43 -7.32
C MET A 358 5.74 -6.86 -6.80
N ARG A 359 5.92 -7.08 -5.50
CA ARG A 359 5.78 -8.38 -4.84
C ARG A 359 4.67 -8.33 -3.81
N LYS A 360 4.02 -9.48 -3.60
CA LYS A 360 3.04 -9.66 -2.54
C LYS A 360 3.65 -9.28 -1.18
N GLY A 361 2.87 -8.65 -0.27
CA GLY A 361 3.37 -8.17 1.02
C GLY A 361 4.07 -9.27 1.84
N ASP A 362 3.49 -10.46 1.91
CA ASP A 362 4.00 -11.62 2.65
C ASP A 362 5.24 -12.30 2.01
N SER A 363 5.66 -11.85 0.84
CA SER A 363 6.88 -12.35 0.19
C SER A 363 8.10 -11.51 0.60
N GLN A 364 9.24 -12.19 0.75
CA GLN A 364 10.52 -11.50 0.91
C GLN A 364 10.80 -10.59 -0.28
N LEU A 365 11.37 -9.43 0.00
CA LEU A 365 11.70 -8.44 -1.00
C LEU A 365 13.20 -8.15 -1.01
N VAL A 366 13.82 -8.38 -2.16
CA VAL A 366 15.17 -7.92 -2.46
C VAL A 366 15.04 -6.64 -3.28
N PHE A 367 15.54 -5.53 -2.75
CA PHE A 367 15.64 -4.25 -3.44
C PHE A 367 17.03 -4.12 -4.04
N ASP A 368 17.15 -4.33 -5.34
CA ASP A 368 18.39 -4.17 -6.09
C ASP A 368 18.54 -2.71 -6.54
N VAL A 369 19.49 -1.99 -5.92
CA VAL A 369 19.74 -0.58 -6.17
C VAL A 369 20.25 -0.37 -7.60
N ASP A 370 21.13 -1.25 -8.11
CA ASP A 370 21.71 -1.11 -9.43
C ASP A 370 20.64 -1.28 -10.51
N LEU A 371 19.78 -2.28 -10.36
CA LEU A 371 18.62 -2.49 -11.25
C LEU A 371 17.65 -1.31 -11.17
N ALA A 372 17.30 -0.83 -9.97
CA ALA A 372 16.37 0.27 -9.77
C ALA A 372 16.87 1.59 -10.37
N ARG A 373 18.18 1.76 -10.47
CA ARG A 373 18.86 2.95 -11.06
C ARG A 373 18.98 2.86 -12.57
N SER A 374 18.97 1.65 -13.13
CA SER A 374 19.23 1.46 -14.56
C SER A 374 18.12 2.08 -15.44
N GLN A 375 18.52 2.70 -16.55
CA GLN A 375 17.62 3.20 -17.59
C GLN A 375 17.59 2.21 -18.77
N SER A 376 17.17 0.97 -18.46
CA SER A 376 17.13 -0.13 -19.42
C SER A 376 15.80 -0.88 -19.34
N GLU A 377 15.53 -1.72 -20.32
CA GLU A 377 14.34 -2.59 -20.36
C GLU A 377 14.31 -3.62 -19.22
N GLU A 378 15.42 -3.84 -18.54
CA GLU A 378 15.50 -4.71 -17.36
C GLU A 378 14.86 -4.05 -16.12
N ASN A 379 14.88 -2.71 -16.05
CA ASN A 379 14.22 -1.97 -14.99
C ASN A 379 12.71 -1.85 -15.28
N PRO A 380 11.85 -2.56 -14.52
CA PRO A 380 10.44 -2.64 -14.85
C PRO A 380 9.71 -1.30 -14.79
N VAL A 381 10.09 -0.40 -13.87
CA VAL A 381 9.44 0.92 -13.79
C VAL A 381 9.80 1.79 -14.98
N TYR A 382 11.09 1.78 -15.37
CA TYR A 382 11.53 2.48 -16.57
C TYR A 382 10.82 1.95 -17.83
N TYR A 383 10.70 0.63 -17.94
CA TYR A 383 10.03 -0.03 -19.06
C TYR A 383 8.55 0.35 -19.18
N ILE A 384 7.83 0.39 -18.04
CA ILE A 384 6.42 0.80 -18.00
C ILE A 384 6.28 2.28 -18.37
N GLN A 385 7.09 3.16 -17.79
CA GLN A 385 7.06 4.59 -18.06
C GLN A 385 7.42 4.87 -19.53
N MET A 386 8.36 4.13 -20.10
CA MET A 386 8.71 4.21 -21.53
C MET A 386 7.53 3.81 -22.43
N ALA A 387 6.74 2.80 -22.06
CA ALA A 387 5.53 2.44 -22.81
C ALA A 387 4.55 3.62 -22.86
N HIS A 388 4.28 4.28 -21.71
CA HIS A 388 3.45 5.46 -21.64
C HIS A 388 4.01 6.63 -22.49
N ALA A 389 5.30 6.94 -22.36
CA ALA A 389 5.95 8.02 -23.09
C ALA A 389 5.95 7.77 -24.62
N ARG A 390 6.09 6.52 -25.08
CA ARG A 390 5.99 6.14 -26.50
C ARG A 390 4.59 6.40 -27.03
N LEU A 391 3.54 6.04 -26.28
CA LEU A 391 2.16 6.34 -26.65
C LEU A 391 1.89 7.84 -26.75
N CYS A 392 2.41 8.64 -25.81
CA CYS A 392 2.36 10.10 -25.89
C CYS A 392 3.11 10.63 -27.12
N GLY A 393 4.22 9.97 -27.48
CA GLY A 393 5.02 10.29 -28.65
C GLY A 393 4.27 10.20 -29.98
N ILE A 394 3.34 9.25 -30.13
CA ILE A 394 2.51 9.10 -31.35
C ILE A 394 1.74 10.38 -31.61
N PHE A 395 1.05 10.93 -30.61
CA PHE A 395 0.26 12.15 -30.76
C PHE A 395 1.14 13.37 -31.02
N ARG A 396 2.28 13.47 -30.33
CA ARG A 396 3.23 14.57 -30.50
C ARG A 396 3.85 14.57 -31.89
N VAL A 397 4.28 13.43 -32.41
CA VAL A 397 4.90 13.31 -33.74
C VAL A 397 3.88 13.56 -34.85
N GLY A 398 2.63 13.12 -34.64
CA GLY A 398 1.54 13.33 -35.59
C GLY A 398 0.93 14.74 -35.55
N ASP A 399 1.39 15.61 -34.62
CA ASP A 399 0.77 16.92 -34.35
C ASP A 399 -0.75 16.78 -34.10
N ILE A 400 -1.13 15.72 -33.35
CA ILE A 400 -2.52 15.36 -33.06
C ILE A 400 -2.86 15.74 -31.61
N ASP A 401 -3.93 16.53 -31.46
CA ASP A 401 -4.50 16.79 -30.14
C ASP A 401 -5.22 15.53 -29.62
N ALA A 402 -4.59 14.86 -28.68
CA ALA A 402 -5.13 13.65 -28.07
C ALA A 402 -6.51 13.86 -27.40
N SER A 403 -6.86 15.09 -26.98
CA SER A 403 -8.17 15.38 -26.38
C SER A 403 -9.31 15.20 -27.40
N ARG A 404 -9.04 15.42 -28.66
CA ARG A 404 -10.00 15.30 -29.76
C ARG A 404 -10.20 13.88 -30.28
N VAL A 405 -9.37 12.94 -29.89
CA VAL A 405 -9.54 11.52 -30.28
C VAL A 405 -10.63 10.93 -29.40
N THR A 406 -11.79 10.60 -29.99
CA THR A 406 -12.93 9.98 -29.33
C THR A 406 -13.22 8.59 -29.92
N GLY A 407 -14.20 7.88 -29.37
CA GLY A 407 -14.71 6.64 -29.96
C GLY A 407 -15.71 6.83 -31.14
N ASP A 408 -16.12 8.07 -31.40
CA ASP A 408 -17.14 8.36 -32.37
C ASP A 408 -16.66 8.13 -33.81
N GLY A 409 -17.43 7.38 -34.57
CA GLY A 409 -17.12 7.08 -35.97
C GLY A 409 -15.89 6.20 -36.20
N VAL A 410 -15.34 5.61 -35.16
CA VAL A 410 -14.20 4.70 -35.27
C VAL A 410 -14.65 3.34 -35.82
N SER A 411 -13.99 2.88 -36.86
CA SER A 411 -14.17 1.53 -37.41
C SER A 411 -13.39 0.50 -36.59
N TRP A 412 -13.97 0.02 -35.48
CA TRP A 412 -13.29 -0.88 -34.54
C TRP A 412 -12.88 -2.22 -35.13
N ALA A 413 -13.60 -2.72 -36.14
CA ALA A 413 -13.34 -4.00 -36.78
C ALA A 413 -11.97 -4.09 -37.48
N VAL A 414 -11.31 -2.94 -37.72
CA VAL A 414 -9.97 -2.92 -38.33
C VAL A 414 -8.84 -3.24 -37.35
N LEU A 415 -9.14 -3.27 -36.02
CA LEU A 415 -8.20 -3.71 -34.97
C LEU A 415 -8.28 -5.24 -34.86
N ASP A 416 -7.76 -5.95 -35.85
CA ASP A 416 -7.96 -7.39 -35.99
C ASP A 416 -6.67 -8.24 -35.86
N THR A 417 -5.52 -7.59 -35.69
CA THR A 417 -4.26 -8.31 -35.47
C THR A 417 -4.17 -8.94 -34.08
N PRO A 418 -3.41 -10.01 -33.90
CA PRO A 418 -3.26 -10.64 -32.58
C PRO A 418 -2.79 -9.66 -31.48
N GLU A 419 -1.82 -8.79 -31.81
CA GLU A 419 -1.27 -7.82 -30.89
C GLU A 419 -2.32 -6.77 -30.46
N GLU A 420 -3.13 -6.30 -31.40
CA GLU A 420 -4.23 -5.36 -31.12
C GLU A 420 -5.29 -6.00 -30.22
N ARG A 421 -5.68 -7.24 -30.50
CA ARG A 421 -6.68 -7.97 -29.70
C ARG A 421 -6.21 -8.22 -28.27
N GLU A 422 -4.96 -8.65 -28.08
CA GLU A 422 -4.39 -8.91 -26.74
C GLU A 422 -4.27 -7.59 -25.94
N LEU A 423 -3.86 -6.51 -26.58
CA LEU A 423 -3.81 -5.20 -25.94
C LEU A 423 -5.21 -4.72 -25.55
N VAL A 424 -6.18 -4.76 -26.48
CA VAL A 424 -7.58 -4.38 -26.20
C VAL A 424 -8.13 -5.17 -25.01
N LYS A 425 -7.94 -6.48 -25.00
CA LYS A 425 -8.39 -7.35 -23.92
C LYS A 425 -7.79 -6.97 -22.58
N ALA A 426 -6.48 -6.73 -22.52
CA ALA A 426 -5.80 -6.31 -21.29
C ALA A 426 -6.36 -4.98 -20.76
N LEU A 427 -6.67 -4.02 -21.66
CA LEU A 427 -7.23 -2.72 -21.26
C LEU A 427 -8.68 -2.84 -20.73
N LEU A 428 -9.48 -3.75 -21.31
CA LEU A 428 -10.88 -3.97 -20.89
C LEU A 428 -11.00 -4.77 -19.60
N ASP A 429 -10.02 -5.61 -19.27
CA ASP A 429 -9.97 -6.36 -18.01
C ASP A 429 -9.61 -5.48 -16.81
N TRP A 430 -9.13 -4.26 -17.04
CA TRP A 430 -8.64 -3.34 -16.03
C TRP A 430 -9.60 -3.09 -14.85
N PRO A 431 -10.91 -2.78 -15.05
CA PRO A 431 -11.82 -2.54 -13.94
C PRO A 431 -11.97 -3.75 -13.00
N THR A 432 -12.04 -4.97 -13.58
CA THR A 432 -12.11 -6.21 -12.82
C THR A 432 -10.85 -6.44 -12.00
N LEU A 433 -9.68 -6.12 -12.59
CA LEU A 433 -8.40 -6.23 -11.90
C LEU A 433 -8.32 -5.27 -10.71
N VAL A 434 -8.71 -4.00 -10.89
CA VAL A 434 -8.67 -2.99 -9.81
C VAL A 434 -9.59 -3.39 -8.67
N ALA A 435 -10.81 -3.83 -8.98
CA ALA A 435 -11.77 -4.31 -7.98
C ALA A 435 -11.21 -5.51 -7.20
N GLY A 436 -10.65 -6.51 -7.89
CA GLY A 436 -10.06 -7.68 -7.25
C GLY A 436 -8.79 -7.37 -6.43
N ALA A 437 -7.98 -6.39 -6.88
CA ALA A 437 -6.81 -5.94 -6.12
C ALA A 437 -7.21 -5.19 -4.85
N ALA A 438 -8.26 -4.37 -4.90
CA ALA A 438 -8.80 -3.65 -3.74
C ALA A 438 -9.44 -4.60 -2.73
N GLU A 439 -10.23 -5.58 -3.18
CA GLU A 439 -10.85 -6.58 -2.33
C GLU A 439 -9.81 -7.42 -1.58
N ALA A 440 -8.78 -7.86 -2.29
CA ALA A 440 -7.71 -8.68 -1.74
C ALA A 440 -6.66 -7.87 -0.96
N LEU A 441 -6.67 -6.53 -1.01
CA LEU A 441 -5.63 -5.65 -0.48
C LEU A 441 -4.24 -5.95 -1.06
N GLU A 442 -4.18 -6.23 -2.37
CA GLU A 442 -2.99 -6.72 -3.06
C GLU A 442 -2.51 -5.78 -4.20
N PRO A 443 -1.84 -4.66 -3.90
CA PRO A 443 -1.36 -3.71 -4.91
C PRO A 443 -0.40 -4.30 -5.95
N HIS A 444 0.32 -5.39 -5.61
CA HIS A 444 1.23 -6.06 -6.54
C HIS A 444 0.54 -6.56 -7.81
N ARG A 445 -0.78 -6.81 -7.77
CA ARG A 445 -1.56 -7.18 -8.96
C ARG A 445 -1.55 -6.07 -10.00
N ILE A 446 -1.64 -4.81 -9.55
CA ILE A 446 -1.55 -3.64 -10.42
C ILE A 446 -0.14 -3.52 -11.02
N ALA A 447 0.92 -3.67 -10.19
CA ALA A 447 2.30 -3.60 -10.66
C ALA A 447 2.61 -4.67 -11.74
N ASN A 448 2.13 -5.89 -11.53
CA ASN A 448 2.31 -6.99 -12.48
C ASN A 448 1.54 -6.73 -13.79
N TRP A 449 0.28 -6.28 -13.69
CA TRP A 449 -0.52 -5.94 -14.85
C TRP A 449 0.11 -4.81 -15.66
N LEU A 450 0.64 -3.77 -15.01
CA LEU A 450 1.34 -2.67 -15.68
C LEU A 450 2.53 -3.18 -16.49
N LEU A 451 3.34 -4.08 -15.93
CA LEU A 451 4.50 -4.65 -16.62
C LEU A 451 4.08 -5.49 -17.83
N GLU A 452 3.07 -6.37 -17.68
CA GLU A 452 2.57 -7.19 -18.78
C GLU A 452 1.93 -6.33 -19.88
N THR A 453 1.12 -5.33 -19.50
CA THR A 453 0.52 -4.41 -20.48
C THR A 453 1.57 -3.56 -21.18
N ALA A 454 2.63 -3.11 -20.49
CA ALA A 454 3.74 -2.43 -21.13
C ALA A 454 4.42 -3.31 -22.19
N ARG A 455 4.58 -4.62 -21.96
CA ARG A 455 5.10 -5.57 -22.96
C ARG A 455 4.19 -5.66 -24.20
N LEU A 456 2.87 -5.70 -23.99
CA LEU A 456 1.92 -5.67 -25.10
C LEU A 456 2.00 -4.36 -25.88
N VAL A 457 2.09 -3.23 -25.21
CA VAL A 457 2.27 -1.90 -25.83
C VAL A 457 3.54 -1.85 -26.67
N HIS A 458 4.67 -2.28 -26.11
CA HIS A 458 5.95 -2.27 -26.84
C HIS A 458 5.92 -3.19 -28.05
N THR A 459 5.33 -4.40 -27.92
CA THR A 459 5.18 -5.34 -29.03
C THR A 459 4.29 -4.75 -30.13
N TRP A 460 3.16 -4.18 -29.76
CA TRP A 460 2.25 -3.52 -30.69
C TRP A 460 2.93 -2.34 -31.40
N TYR A 461 3.59 -1.47 -30.65
CA TYR A 461 4.26 -0.29 -31.16
C TYR A 461 5.36 -0.62 -32.19
N HIS A 462 6.09 -1.71 -31.98
CA HIS A 462 7.15 -2.16 -32.90
C HIS A 462 6.60 -2.80 -34.18
N LYS A 463 5.46 -3.45 -34.12
CA LYS A 463 4.90 -4.20 -35.26
C LYS A 463 3.94 -3.36 -36.12
N HIS A 464 3.32 -2.36 -35.53
CA HIS A 464 2.20 -1.64 -36.18
C HIS A 464 2.46 -0.15 -36.23
N HIS A 465 2.46 0.41 -37.44
CA HIS A 465 2.47 1.86 -37.64
C HIS A 465 1.08 2.43 -37.32
N VAL A 466 1.06 3.66 -36.79
CA VAL A 466 -0.16 4.40 -36.51
C VAL A 466 -0.32 5.54 -37.52
N LEU A 467 0.71 6.36 -37.66
CA LEU A 467 0.73 7.50 -38.55
C LEU A 467 1.03 7.08 -39.99
N GLY A 468 0.34 7.69 -40.95
CA GLY A 468 0.51 7.40 -42.37
C GLY A 468 -0.26 6.19 -42.88
N GLU A 469 -1.02 5.52 -42.07
CA GLU A 469 -1.94 4.43 -42.48
C GLU A 469 -3.22 4.95 -43.11
N ALA A 470 -3.99 4.04 -43.68
CA ALA A 470 -5.33 4.38 -44.19
C ALA A 470 -6.18 5.03 -43.06
N PRO A 471 -7.01 6.05 -43.37
CA PRO A 471 -7.70 6.84 -42.36
C PRO A 471 -8.48 6.01 -41.31
N ALA A 472 -9.14 4.92 -41.72
CA ALA A 472 -9.89 4.05 -40.81
C ALA A 472 -8.95 3.33 -39.81
N VAL A 473 -7.82 2.81 -40.29
CA VAL A 473 -6.81 2.15 -39.48
C VAL A 473 -6.12 3.13 -38.56
N MET A 474 -5.70 4.30 -39.11
CA MET A 474 -5.06 5.34 -38.31
C MET A 474 -5.96 5.82 -37.17
N ASN A 475 -7.21 6.11 -37.40
CA ASN A 475 -8.19 6.55 -36.40
C ASN A 475 -8.39 5.49 -35.30
N ALA A 476 -8.54 4.22 -35.68
CA ALA A 476 -8.71 3.13 -34.71
C ALA A 476 -7.45 2.90 -33.86
N ARG A 477 -6.27 2.96 -34.47
CA ARG A 477 -4.99 2.82 -33.75
C ARG A 477 -4.69 4.04 -32.86
N LEU A 478 -5.08 5.24 -33.25
CA LEU A 478 -5.01 6.42 -32.37
C LEU A 478 -5.91 6.27 -31.14
N ALA A 479 -7.13 5.76 -31.34
CA ALA A 479 -8.06 5.47 -30.26
C ALA A 479 -7.51 4.39 -29.30
N LEU A 480 -6.93 3.31 -29.84
CA LEU A 480 -6.24 2.29 -29.05
C LEU A 480 -5.04 2.86 -28.28
N ALA A 481 -4.19 3.65 -28.93
CA ALA A 481 -3.05 4.32 -28.30
C ALA A 481 -3.47 5.22 -27.14
N LYS A 482 -4.55 6.01 -27.33
CA LYS A 482 -5.10 6.87 -26.28
C LYS A 482 -5.67 6.05 -25.12
N ALA A 483 -6.43 5.00 -25.40
CA ALA A 483 -6.99 4.10 -24.38
C ALA A 483 -5.87 3.44 -23.55
N ALA A 484 -4.81 2.93 -24.21
CA ALA A 484 -3.67 2.33 -23.53
C ALA A 484 -2.93 3.37 -22.67
N ARG A 485 -2.71 4.59 -23.17
CA ARG A 485 -2.10 5.69 -22.41
C ARG A 485 -2.88 6.00 -21.14
N ILE A 486 -4.22 6.17 -21.25
CA ILE A 486 -5.10 6.43 -20.11
C ILE A 486 -4.99 5.31 -19.06
N THR A 487 -5.11 4.07 -19.48
CA THR A 487 -5.16 2.94 -18.55
C THR A 487 -3.81 2.72 -17.86
N LEU A 488 -2.68 2.88 -18.58
CA LEU A 488 -1.34 2.85 -17.96
C LEU A 488 -1.16 3.98 -16.94
N ALA A 489 -1.58 5.21 -17.27
CA ALA A 489 -1.51 6.34 -16.36
C ALA A 489 -2.36 6.12 -15.10
N ASN A 490 -3.59 5.59 -15.24
CA ASN A 490 -4.44 5.22 -14.11
C ASN A 490 -3.79 4.17 -13.21
N GLY A 491 -3.16 3.16 -13.79
CA GLY A 491 -2.46 2.13 -13.05
C GLY A 491 -1.24 2.66 -12.28
N LEU A 492 -0.42 3.48 -12.92
CA LEU A 492 0.71 4.14 -12.28
C LEU A 492 0.26 5.05 -11.13
N ALA A 493 -0.83 5.82 -11.33
CA ALA A 493 -1.40 6.69 -10.31
C ALA A 493 -1.88 5.92 -9.07
N LEU A 494 -2.50 4.73 -9.22
CA LEU A 494 -2.90 3.88 -8.09
C LEU A 494 -1.70 3.42 -7.24
N LEU A 495 -0.53 3.29 -7.85
CA LEU A 495 0.71 2.97 -7.14
C LEU A 495 1.48 4.22 -6.66
N GLY A 496 0.98 5.43 -6.96
CA GLY A 496 1.63 6.70 -6.64
C GLY A 496 2.92 6.92 -7.44
N ILE A 497 2.97 6.40 -8.67
CA ILE A 497 4.08 6.49 -9.62
C ILE A 497 3.71 7.45 -10.73
N SER A 498 4.65 8.24 -11.21
CA SER A 498 4.41 9.19 -12.28
C SER A 498 4.26 8.49 -13.65
N ALA A 499 3.47 9.11 -14.54
CA ALA A 499 3.30 8.71 -15.94
C ALA A 499 3.93 9.79 -16.85
N PRO A 500 5.25 9.78 -17.09
CA PRO A 500 5.92 10.81 -17.87
C PRO A 500 5.48 10.77 -19.34
N GLU A 501 5.31 11.94 -19.94
CA GLU A 501 4.98 12.04 -21.37
C GLU A 501 6.21 11.99 -22.27
N ARG A 502 7.40 12.16 -21.67
CA ARG A 502 8.72 12.11 -22.35
C ARG A 502 9.75 11.44 -21.43
N MET A 503 10.57 10.65 -22.02
CA MET A 503 11.75 10.04 -21.37
C MET A 503 12.96 10.11 -22.30
#